data_911d5d9809dad45752267358334680f6
#
_entry.id   911d5d9809dad45752267358334680f6
#
_cell.length_a   1.000
_cell.length_b   1.000
_cell.length_c   1.000
_cell.angle_alpha   90.00
_cell.angle_beta   90.00
_cell.angle_gamma   90.00
#
_symmetry.space_group_name_H-M   'P 1'
#
loop_
_entity.id
_entity.type
_entity.pdbx_description
1 polymer ?
#
loop_
_entity_poly.entity_id
_entity_poly.type
_entity_poly.pdbx_seq_one_letter_code
_entity_poly.pdbx_strand_id
1 'polypeptide(L)'
;MGQEDEAVWTRVCRADEVPANGMKAFAVGGTSVLIVHTGAEFVAFQAMCPHEAIPLEQGIHDGCLLTCLEHTWQFDLKTGAPVGEAEEGLTGYRLREEGGAIYVALE
;
A
#
# COMPACT_ATOMS: atom_id res chain seq x y z
N MET A 1 2.25 3.79 -28.84
CA MET A 1 1.69 3.07 -28.79
C MET A 1 1.75 2.18 -27.81
N GLY A 2 1.11 1.69 -27.11
CA GLY A 2 1.21 0.72 -26.08
C GLY A 2 2.26 0.93 -25.04
N GLN A 3 2.83 2.10 -25.03
CA GLN A 3 3.91 2.33 -24.08
C GLN A 3 3.41 2.35 -22.66
N GLU A 4 2.19 2.79 -22.48
CA GLU A 4 1.65 2.87 -21.14
C GLU A 4 1.50 1.50 -20.52
N ASP A 5 1.57 0.45 -21.33
CA ASP A 5 1.41 -0.89 -20.81
C ASP A 5 2.70 -1.61 -20.60
N GLU A 6 3.81 -0.88 -20.61
CA GLU A 6 5.09 -1.53 -20.43
C GLU A 6 5.43 -1.78 -18.98
N ALA A 7 4.56 -1.35 -18.07
CA ALA A 7 4.79 -1.63 -16.67
C ALA A 7 4.86 -3.13 -16.45
N VAL A 8 5.80 -3.56 -15.64
CA VAL A 8 5.95 -4.96 -15.30
C VAL A 8 5.07 -5.23 -14.10
N TRP A 9 4.03 -6.02 -14.31
CA TRP A 9 3.10 -6.35 -13.24
C TRP A 9 3.60 -7.59 -12.52
N THR A 10 3.78 -7.49 -11.22
CA THR A 10 4.28 -8.58 -10.41
C THR A 10 3.17 -9.06 -9.49
N ARG A 11 2.94 -10.36 -9.50
CA ARG A 11 1.92 -10.94 -8.63
C ARG A 11 2.39 -10.84 -7.19
N VAL A 12 1.51 -10.37 -6.31
CA VAL A 12 1.83 -10.20 -4.90
C VAL A 12 1.20 -11.31 -4.07
N CYS A 13 -0.12 -11.52 -4.21
CA CYS A 13 -0.84 -12.42 -3.34
C CYS A 13 -2.22 -12.67 -3.93
N ARG A 14 -2.98 -13.55 -3.28
CA ARG A 14 -4.38 -13.67 -3.61
C ARG A 14 -5.14 -12.56 -2.90
N ALA A 15 -6.24 -12.14 -3.53
CA ALA A 15 -7.04 -11.06 -2.95
C ALA A 15 -7.56 -11.43 -1.56
N ASP A 16 -7.87 -12.73 -1.35
CA ASP A 16 -8.43 -13.12 -0.06
C ASP A 16 -7.39 -13.24 1.05
N GLU A 17 -6.11 -13.00 0.74
CA GLU A 17 -5.10 -12.98 1.79
C GLU A 17 -5.11 -11.66 2.55
N VAL A 18 -5.79 -10.65 2.03
CA VAL A 18 -5.92 -9.36 2.71
C VAL A 18 -7.39 -9.19 3.04
N PRO A 19 -7.78 -9.39 4.29
CA PRO A 19 -9.20 -9.33 4.64
C PRO A 19 -9.76 -7.93 4.49
N ALA A 20 -11.08 -7.85 4.36
CA ALA A 20 -11.74 -6.57 4.22
C ALA A 20 -11.35 -5.67 5.39
N ASN A 21 -11.00 -4.43 5.07
CA ASN A 21 -10.58 -3.43 6.06
C ASN A 21 -9.28 -3.80 6.75
N GLY A 22 -8.52 -4.74 6.19
CA GLY A 22 -7.24 -5.13 6.73
C GLY A 22 -6.10 -4.64 5.88
N MET A 23 -4.89 -5.00 6.27
CA MET A 23 -3.71 -4.69 5.48
C MET A 23 -2.62 -5.69 5.83
N LYS A 24 -1.73 -5.91 4.86
CA LYS A 24 -0.67 -6.88 5.04
C LYS A 24 0.50 -6.53 4.14
N ALA A 25 1.71 -6.72 4.63
CA ALA A 25 2.91 -6.43 3.86
C ALA A 25 3.43 -7.69 3.20
N PHE A 26 3.98 -7.53 2.01
CA PHE A 26 4.54 -8.63 1.24
C PHE A 26 5.88 -8.21 0.65
N ALA A 27 6.78 -9.17 0.52
CA ALA A 27 8.04 -8.92 -0.16
C ALA A 27 7.83 -9.21 -1.64
N VAL A 28 8.09 -8.22 -2.48
CA VAL A 28 7.88 -8.34 -3.91
C VAL A 28 9.14 -7.86 -4.60
N GLY A 29 9.92 -8.81 -5.16
CA GLY A 29 11.11 -8.43 -5.90
C GLY A 29 12.10 -7.62 -5.09
N GLY A 30 12.26 -7.94 -3.80
CA GLY A 30 13.19 -7.21 -2.96
C GLY A 30 12.62 -5.93 -2.36
N THR A 31 11.37 -5.63 -2.67
CA THR A 31 10.69 -4.44 -2.15
C THR A 31 9.56 -4.87 -1.24
N SER A 32 9.41 -4.22 -0.10
CA SER A 32 8.30 -4.49 0.79
C SER A 32 7.13 -3.62 0.40
N VAL A 33 6.00 -4.25 0.12
CA VAL A 33 4.80 -3.55 -0.37
C VAL A 33 3.67 -3.81 0.61
N LEU A 34 2.97 -2.76 0.98
CA LEU A 34 1.81 -2.86 1.86
C LEU A 34 0.55 -2.88 1.00
N ILE A 35 -0.25 -3.92 1.15
CA ILE A 35 -1.54 -4.00 0.47
C ILE A 35 -2.61 -3.70 1.50
N VAL A 36 -3.46 -2.73 1.22
CA VAL A 36 -4.51 -2.29 2.13
C VAL A 36 -5.85 -2.49 1.46
N HIS A 37 -6.78 -3.12 2.17
CA HIS A 37 -8.16 -3.22 1.72
C HIS A 37 -8.93 -2.13 2.45
N THR A 38 -9.32 -1.09 1.73
CA THR A 38 -9.93 0.08 2.34
C THR A 38 -11.40 -0.11 2.69
N GLY A 39 -11.96 -1.25 2.34
CA GLY A 39 -13.38 -1.47 2.45
C GLY A 39 -14.09 -1.28 1.12
N ALA A 40 -13.48 -0.51 0.22
CA ALA A 40 -14.03 -0.27 -1.10
C ALA A 40 -13.11 -0.78 -2.20
N GLU A 41 -11.81 -0.81 -1.95
CA GLU A 41 -10.84 -1.19 -2.98
C GLU A 41 -9.53 -1.59 -2.31
N PHE A 42 -8.63 -2.13 -3.12
CA PHE A 42 -7.26 -2.40 -2.67
C PHE A 42 -6.35 -1.27 -3.13
N VAL A 43 -5.40 -0.91 -2.28
CA VAL A 43 -4.37 0.06 -2.65
C VAL A 43 -3.03 -0.49 -2.20
N ALA A 44 -1.95 -0.01 -2.80
CA ALA A 44 -0.60 -0.50 -2.52
C ALA A 44 0.33 0.67 -2.25
N PHE A 45 1.11 0.55 -1.19
CA PHE A 45 2.07 1.58 -0.78
C PHE A 45 3.34 0.94 -0.27
N GLN A 46 4.35 1.77 -0.02
CA GLN A 46 5.54 1.28 0.65
C GLN A 46 5.14 0.72 2.02
N ALA A 47 5.86 -0.28 2.48
CA ALA A 47 5.47 -0.99 3.70
C ALA A 47 6.02 -0.35 4.96
N MET A 48 7.03 0.51 4.84
CA MET A 48 7.63 1.14 6.01
C MET A 48 7.29 2.60 6.07
N CYS A 49 7.14 3.10 7.29
CA CYS A 49 6.88 4.52 7.50
C CYS A 49 8.10 5.32 7.03
N PRO A 50 7.89 6.42 6.28
CA PRO A 50 9.03 7.22 5.80
C PRO A 50 9.79 7.90 6.93
N HIS A 51 9.15 8.11 8.07
CA HIS A 51 9.80 8.76 9.20
C HIS A 51 10.82 7.82 9.84
N GLU A 52 10.46 6.57 10.02
CA GLU A 52 11.33 5.55 10.57
C GLU A 52 10.96 4.22 9.95
N ALA A 53 11.89 3.27 9.98
CA ALA A 53 11.62 1.97 9.39
C ALA A 53 10.68 1.16 10.28
N ILE A 54 9.47 1.65 10.45
CA ILE A 54 8.43 1.01 11.25
C ILE A 54 7.43 0.38 10.30
N PRO A 55 7.12 -0.91 10.45
CA PRO A 55 6.16 -1.55 9.55
C PRO A 55 4.78 -0.90 9.68
N LEU A 56 4.28 -0.38 8.58
CA LEU A 56 2.98 0.27 8.58
C LEU A 56 1.85 -0.71 8.83
N GLU A 57 2.06 -1.99 8.55
CA GLU A 57 1.02 -2.98 8.80
C GLU A 57 0.71 -3.12 10.28
N GLN A 58 1.58 -2.64 11.16
CA GLN A 58 1.32 -2.65 12.59
C GLN A 58 0.50 -1.46 13.03
N GLY A 59 0.25 -0.52 12.13
CA GLY A 59 -0.59 0.62 12.43
C GLY A 59 -2.05 0.30 12.26
N ILE A 60 -2.85 1.33 12.09
CA ILE A 60 -4.30 1.17 11.92
C ILE A 60 -4.76 2.05 10.76
N HIS A 61 -5.89 1.70 10.19
CA HIS A 61 -6.51 2.54 9.18
C HIS A 61 -8.02 2.43 9.28
N ASP A 62 -8.69 3.47 8.76
CA ASP A 62 -10.15 3.50 8.76
C ASP A 62 -10.71 3.51 7.33
N GLY A 63 -9.90 3.11 6.36
CA GLY A 63 -10.29 3.14 4.96
C GLY A 63 -9.94 4.43 4.26
N CYS A 64 -9.67 5.48 5.00
CA CYS A 64 -9.33 6.79 4.45
C CYS A 64 -7.94 7.23 4.88
N LEU A 65 -7.61 7.02 6.14
CA LEU A 65 -6.32 7.42 6.70
C LEU A 65 -5.64 6.22 7.30
N LEU A 66 -4.34 6.15 7.08
CA LEU A 66 -3.48 5.14 7.70
C LEU A 66 -2.66 5.83 8.76
N THR A 67 -2.66 5.31 9.97
CA THR A 67 -1.92 5.88 11.08
C THR A 67 -0.79 4.97 11.49
N CYS A 68 0.44 5.50 11.46
CA CYS A 68 1.61 4.78 11.94
C CYS A 68 1.57 4.72 13.45
N LEU A 69 1.88 3.57 14.04
CA LEU A 69 1.83 3.45 15.49
C LEU A 69 2.81 4.35 16.19
N GLU A 70 4.00 4.52 15.58
CA GLU A 70 5.01 5.39 16.17
C GLU A 70 4.71 6.81 15.74
N HIS A 71 4.65 7.73 16.68
CA HIS A 71 4.50 9.16 16.41
C HIS A 71 3.18 9.53 15.75
N THR A 72 2.30 8.58 15.49
CA THR A 72 0.95 8.81 14.95
C THR A 72 0.92 9.62 13.66
N TRP A 73 1.95 9.47 12.81
CA TRP A 73 1.90 10.06 11.49
C TRP A 73 0.77 9.43 10.70
N GLN A 74 0.08 10.26 9.91
CA GLN A 74 -1.08 9.80 9.15
C GLN A 74 -0.88 10.06 7.67
N PHE A 75 -1.46 9.19 6.86
CA PHE A 75 -1.31 9.27 5.41
C PHE A 75 -2.67 9.01 4.77
N ASP A 76 -2.92 9.75 3.68
CA ASP A 76 -4.14 9.59 2.91
C ASP A 76 -4.03 8.30 2.09
N LEU A 77 -4.99 7.39 2.25
CA LEU A 77 -4.94 6.11 1.55
C LEU A 77 -5.30 6.21 0.08
N LYS A 78 -5.78 7.35 -0.39
CA LYS A 78 -6.03 7.51 -1.81
C LYS A 78 -4.79 7.95 -2.55
N THR A 79 -3.98 8.79 -1.94
CA THR A 79 -2.86 9.40 -2.62
C THR A 79 -1.51 9.13 -1.98
N GLY A 80 -1.51 8.69 -0.71
CA GLY A 80 -0.28 8.57 0.05
C GLY A 80 0.19 9.88 0.63
N ALA A 81 -0.58 10.95 0.46
CA ALA A 81 -0.16 12.27 0.91
C ALA A 81 -0.08 12.32 2.43
N PRO A 82 0.88 13.06 2.98
CA PRO A 82 0.98 13.21 4.43
C PRO A 82 -0.15 14.06 4.96
N VAL A 83 -0.63 13.71 6.15
CA VAL A 83 -1.72 14.41 6.79
C VAL A 83 -1.26 14.81 8.18
N GLY A 84 -1.63 16.01 8.62
CA GLY A 84 -1.28 16.46 9.95
C GLY A 84 0.20 16.71 10.08
N GLU A 85 0.84 16.07 11.04
CA GLU A 85 2.24 16.33 11.33
C GLU A 85 3.20 15.51 10.49
N ALA A 86 2.69 14.61 9.65
CA ALA A 86 3.58 13.83 8.78
C ALA A 86 4.24 14.76 7.78
N GLU A 87 5.55 14.59 7.59
CA GLU A 87 6.32 15.47 6.72
C GLU A 87 6.60 14.88 5.36
N GLU A 88 6.42 13.58 5.21
CA GLU A 88 6.64 12.90 3.94
C GLU A 88 5.48 11.97 3.68
N GLY A 89 5.08 11.88 2.42
CA GLY A 89 4.02 10.96 2.06
C GLY A 89 4.56 9.57 1.77
N LEU A 90 3.66 8.68 1.44
CA LEU A 90 4.00 7.31 1.10
C LEU A 90 4.15 7.16 -0.39
N THR A 91 5.13 6.35 -0.81
CA THR A 91 5.25 5.96 -2.20
C THR A 91 4.12 4.99 -2.49
N GLY A 92 3.32 5.29 -3.50
CA GLY A 92 2.25 4.42 -3.93
C GLY A 92 2.66 3.62 -5.14
N TYR A 93 2.05 2.46 -5.30
CA TYR A 93 2.29 1.60 -6.46
C TYR A 93 0.97 1.35 -7.14
N ARG A 94 0.99 1.26 -8.47
CA ARG A 94 -0.21 0.91 -9.19
C ARG A 94 -0.57 -0.54 -8.86
N LEU A 95 -1.85 -0.78 -8.71
CA LEU A 95 -2.34 -2.08 -8.31
C LEU A 95 -3.47 -2.51 -9.22
N ARG A 96 -3.53 -3.78 -9.53
CA ARG A 96 -4.66 -4.32 -10.26
C ARG A 96 -5.01 -5.68 -9.67
N GLU A 97 -6.28 -5.99 -9.71
CA GLU A 97 -6.80 -7.27 -9.25
C GLU A 97 -7.33 -8.01 -10.45
N GLU A 98 -6.86 -9.24 -10.64
CA GLU A 98 -7.29 -10.05 -11.76
C GLU A 98 -7.38 -11.49 -11.33
N GLY A 99 -8.50 -12.14 -11.65
CA GLY A 99 -8.64 -13.56 -11.36
C GLY A 99 -8.45 -13.91 -9.90
N GLY A 100 -8.78 -12.99 -9.01
CA GLY A 100 -8.64 -13.24 -7.58
C GLY A 100 -7.24 -13.03 -7.07
N ALA A 101 -6.34 -12.47 -7.87
CA ALA A 101 -4.97 -12.20 -7.45
C ALA A 101 -4.67 -10.71 -7.55
N ILE A 102 -3.73 -10.26 -6.74
CA ILE A 102 -3.33 -8.86 -6.71
C ILE A 102 -1.95 -8.72 -7.33
N TYR A 103 -1.82 -7.75 -8.22
CA TYR A 103 -0.57 -7.45 -8.91
C TYR A 103 -0.22 -5.99 -8.67
N VAL A 104 1.06 -5.68 -8.59
CA VAL A 104 1.53 -4.31 -8.48
C VAL A 104 2.61 -4.05 -9.50
N ALA A 105 2.75 -2.79 -9.87
CA ALA A 105 3.82 -2.35 -10.76
C ALA A 105 4.83 -1.58 -9.93
N LEU A 106 6.01 -2.15 -9.79
CA LEU A 106 7.10 -1.53 -9.03
C LEU A 106 7.98 -0.77 -9.99
N GLU A 107 7.68 0.46 -10.24
CA GLU A 107 8.45 1.26 -11.19
C GLU A 107 9.26 2.31 -10.53
#